data_a7ebbe9cd924f682a74e4b0e90220eda
#
_entry.id   a7ebbe9cd924f682a74e4b0e90220eda
#
_cell.length_a   1.000
_cell.length_b   1.000
_cell.length_c   1.000
_cell.angle_alpha   90.00
_cell.angle_beta   90.00
_cell.angle_gamma   90.00
#
_symmetry.space_group_name_H-M   'P 1'
#
loop_
_entity.id
_entity.type
_entity.pdbx_description
1 polymer ?
#
loop_
_entity_poly.entity_id
_entity_poly.type
_entity_poly.pdbx_seq_one_letter_code
_entity_poly.pdbx_strand_id
1 'polypeptide(L)'
;KRTIYSYFSSKEDLLKYFIQEEILNMKNIVEEIDNRNLDFFETVSQSICSLLKYRRDRNFLNTITKEAEWLKNPIIINNLELIDTQIQNYIKGKLEKAKESGNIYYEDVDITAFLIYKMYIALMFEWNESEKKLDEQMIASSISAILKNGLRKEVN
;
A
#
# COMPACT_ATOMS: atom_id res chain seq x y z
N LYS A 1 -21.31 -25.02 -6.41
CA LYS A 1 -19.87 -25.35 -6.60
C LYS A 1 -19.42 -25.41 -8.08
N ARG A 2 -20.30 -25.63 -9.04
CA ARG A 2 -19.94 -25.75 -10.47
C ARG A 2 -19.72 -24.39 -11.19
N THR A 3 -20.27 -23.28 -10.67
CA THR A 3 -20.33 -22.00 -11.39
C THR A 3 -19.03 -21.21 -11.40
N ILE A 4 -18.19 -21.31 -10.37
CA ILE A 4 -16.93 -20.55 -10.28
C ILE A 4 -15.88 -21.13 -11.23
N TYR A 5 -15.77 -22.45 -11.33
CA TYR A 5 -14.82 -23.13 -12.22
C TYR A 5 -15.15 -23.04 -13.72
N SER A 6 -16.30 -22.46 -14.09
CA SER A 6 -16.61 -22.18 -15.50
C SER A 6 -16.01 -20.86 -15.99
N TYR A 7 -15.58 -19.99 -15.09
CA TYR A 7 -15.00 -18.68 -15.41
C TYR A 7 -13.47 -18.61 -15.24
N PHE A 8 -12.90 -19.52 -14.44
CA PHE A 8 -11.46 -19.55 -14.17
C PHE A 8 -10.91 -20.93 -14.49
N SER A 9 -9.81 -20.96 -15.25
CA SER A 9 -9.19 -22.21 -15.72
C SER A 9 -8.42 -22.93 -14.59
N SER A 10 -8.04 -22.20 -13.54
CA SER A 10 -7.32 -22.74 -12.37
C SER A 10 -7.61 -21.94 -11.08
N LYS A 11 -7.19 -22.50 -9.93
CA LYS A 11 -7.22 -21.80 -8.65
C LYS A 11 -6.29 -20.58 -8.68
N GLU A 12 -5.19 -20.69 -9.37
CA GLU A 12 -4.20 -19.62 -9.58
C GLU A 12 -4.78 -18.46 -10.37
N ASP A 13 -5.54 -18.73 -11.44
CA ASP A 13 -6.22 -17.69 -12.22
C ASP A 13 -7.25 -16.94 -11.39
N LEU A 14 -8.03 -17.66 -10.60
CA LEU A 14 -8.99 -17.08 -9.65
C LEU A 14 -8.27 -16.17 -8.65
N LEU A 15 -7.16 -16.64 -8.07
CA LEU A 15 -6.38 -15.90 -7.10
C LEU A 15 -5.78 -14.63 -7.71
N LYS A 16 -5.20 -14.74 -8.91
CA LYS A 16 -4.67 -13.61 -9.67
C LYS A 16 -5.74 -12.55 -9.93
N TYR A 17 -6.92 -12.96 -10.34
CA TYR A 17 -8.05 -12.05 -10.55
C TYR A 17 -8.40 -11.29 -9.27
N PHE A 18 -8.55 -11.98 -8.15
CA PHE A 18 -8.86 -11.34 -6.86
C PHE A 18 -7.77 -10.37 -6.41
N ILE A 19 -6.50 -10.72 -6.57
CA ILE A 19 -5.39 -9.82 -6.23
C ILE A 19 -5.45 -8.55 -7.10
N GLN A 20 -5.68 -8.69 -8.40
CA GLN A 20 -5.79 -7.55 -9.32
C GLN A 20 -6.96 -6.63 -8.96
N GLU A 21 -8.12 -7.18 -8.64
CA GLU A 21 -9.31 -6.43 -8.19
C GLU A 21 -9.03 -5.66 -6.89
N GLU A 22 -8.37 -6.29 -5.92
CA GLU A 22 -8.05 -5.63 -4.65
C GLU A 22 -7.06 -4.47 -4.85
N ILE A 23 -6.09 -4.61 -5.74
CA ILE A 23 -5.16 -3.54 -6.07
C ILE A 23 -5.87 -2.39 -6.77
N LEU A 24 -6.76 -2.70 -7.71
CA LEU A 24 -7.57 -1.67 -8.39
C LEU A 24 -8.42 -0.90 -7.37
N ASN A 25 -9.04 -1.58 -6.42
CA ASN A 25 -9.82 -0.94 -5.35
C ASN A 25 -8.94 -0.05 -4.47
N MET A 26 -7.75 -0.52 -4.08
CA MET A 26 -6.81 0.29 -3.29
C MET A 26 -6.32 1.51 -4.08
N LYS A 27 -6.03 1.34 -5.37
CA LYS A 27 -5.66 2.45 -6.25
C LYS A 27 -6.77 3.50 -6.34
N ASN A 28 -8.02 3.09 -6.54
CA ASN A 28 -9.17 4.00 -6.60
C ASN A 28 -9.32 4.81 -5.30
N ILE A 29 -9.12 4.19 -4.14
CA ILE A 29 -9.16 4.88 -2.83
C ILE A 29 -8.11 6.00 -2.78
N VAL A 30 -6.89 5.72 -3.23
CA VAL A 30 -5.81 6.73 -3.20
C VAL A 30 -6.04 7.82 -4.24
N GLU A 31 -6.53 7.49 -5.44
CA GLU A 31 -6.87 8.45 -6.48
C GLU A 31 -8.00 9.40 -6.05
N GLU A 32 -9.00 8.90 -5.33
CA GLU A 32 -10.06 9.75 -4.74
C GLU A 32 -9.48 10.79 -3.77
N ILE A 33 -8.50 10.41 -2.97
CA ILE A 33 -7.86 11.31 -2.00
C ILE A 33 -6.97 12.33 -2.73
N ASP A 34 -6.22 11.90 -3.75
CA ASP A 34 -5.41 12.77 -4.59
C ASP A 34 -6.23 13.91 -5.22
N ASN A 35 -7.46 13.61 -5.62
CA ASN A 35 -8.35 14.59 -6.24
C ASN A 35 -8.90 15.65 -5.26
N ARG A 36 -8.61 15.55 -3.95
CA ARG A 36 -9.07 16.50 -2.93
C ARG A 36 -8.19 17.75 -2.81
N ASN A 37 -7.10 17.84 -3.59
CA ASN A 37 -6.13 18.96 -3.57
C ASN A 37 -5.56 19.25 -2.17
N LEU A 38 -5.27 18.21 -1.40
CA LEU A 38 -4.62 18.31 -0.09
C LEU A 38 -3.11 18.50 -0.26
N ASP A 39 -2.44 18.95 0.81
CA ASP A 39 -0.98 18.93 0.80
C ASP A 39 -0.44 17.48 0.77
N PHE A 40 0.85 17.34 0.44
CA PHE A 40 1.48 16.02 0.30
C PHE A 40 1.32 15.15 1.56
N PHE A 41 1.56 15.72 2.74
CA PHE A 41 1.53 14.95 4.00
C PHE A 41 0.11 14.59 4.42
N GLU A 42 -0.86 15.47 4.18
CA GLU A 42 -2.28 15.18 4.37
C GLU A 42 -2.77 14.09 3.42
N THR A 43 -2.37 14.16 2.14
CA THR A 43 -2.69 13.14 1.13
C THR A 43 -2.15 11.78 1.57
N VAL A 44 -0.90 11.70 2.01
CA VAL A 44 -0.30 10.46 2.51
C VAL A 44 -1.03 9.95 3.74
N SER A 45 -1.30 10.81 4.71
CA SER A 45 -2.00 10.44 5.95
C SER A 45 -3.40 9.88 5.68
N GLN A 46 -4.19 10.57 4.86
CA GLN A 46 -5.55 10.14 4.51
C GLN A 46 -5.53 8.85 3.68
N SER A 47 -4.58 8.70 2.77
CA SER A 47 -4.41 7.49 1.96
C SER A 47 -4.10 6.28 2.84
N ILE A 48 -3.14 6.40 3.75
CA ILE A 48 -2.79 5.33 4.68
C ILE A 48 -3.99 4.97 5.56
N CYS A 49 -4.65 5.95 6.17
CA CYS A 49 -5.81 5.71 7.04
C CYS A 49 -6.94 5.00 6.28
N SER A 50 -7.24 5.42 5.04
CA SER A 50 -8.30 4.83 4.22
C SER A 50 -7.96 3.42 3.76
N LEU A 51 -6.70 3.16 3.39
CA LEU A 51 -6.23 1.82 3.02
C LEU A 51 -6.25 0.86 4.23
N LEU A 52 -5.89 1.33 5.42
CA LEU A 52 -5.97 0.55 6.66
C LEU A 52 -7.42 0.16 6.98
N LYS A 53 -8.36 1.12 6.90
CA LYS A 53 -9.80 0.86 7.10
C LYS A 53 -10.33 -0.14 6.07
N TYR A 54 -10.01 0.07 4.80
CA TYR A 54 -10.42 -0.83 3.72
C TYR A 54 -9.96 -2.27 3.97
N ARG A 55 -8.73 -2.46 4.42
CA ARG A 55 -8.20 -3.81 4.71
C ARG A 55 -8.79 -4.44 5.96
N ARG A 56 -9.03 -3.68 7.01
CA ARG A 56 -9.68 -4.20 8.22
C ARG A 56 -11.01 -4.85 7.91
N ASP A 57 -11.77 -4.23 7.01
CA ASP A 57 -13.09 -4.72 6.63
C ASP A 57 -13.03 -5.92 5.67
N ARG A 58 -11.83 -6.26 5.18
CA ARG A 58 -11.60 -7.35 4.21
C ARG A 58 -10.46 -8.29 4.61
N ASN A 59 -10.78 -9.26 5.46
CA ASN A 59 -9.83 -10.31 5.92
C ASN A 59 -9.28 -11.22 4.80
N PHE A 60 -9.83 -11.12 3.59
CA PHE A 60 -9.53 -12.01 2.49
C PHE A 60 -8.06 -11.92 2.02
N LEU A 61 -7.49 -10.72 1.93
CA LEU A 61 -6.08 -10.54 1.53
C LEU A 61 -5.10 -11.14 2.51
N ASN A 62 -5.38 -11.08 3.81
CA ASN A 62 -4.53 -11.71 4.82
C ASN A 62 -4.52 -13.23 4.66
N THR A 63 -5.65 -13.82 4.26
CA THR A 63 -5.75 -15.26 4.00
C THR A 63 -4.99 -15.62 2.72
N ILE A 64 -5.13 -14.82 1.65
CA ILE A 64 -4.46 -15.06 0.36
C ILE A 64 -2.94 -14.96 0.48
N THR A 65 -2.40 -13.92 1.15
CA THR A 65 -0.94 -13.77 1.33
C THR A 65 -0.38 -14.93 2.15
N LYS A 66 -1.04 -15.35 3.22
CA LYS A 66 -0.64 -16.50 4.01
C LYS A 66 -0.70 -17.80 3.19
N GLU A 67 -1.75 -18.00 2.38
CA GLU A 67 -1.84 -19.16 1.48
C GLU A 67 -0.79 -19.10 0.35
N ALA A 68 -0.48 -17.93 -0.19
CA ALA A 68 0.54 -17.76 -1.22
C ALA A 68 1.94 -18.10 -0.71
N GLU A 69 2.29 -17.65 0.49
CA GLU A 69 3.53 -18.01 1.17
C GLU A 69 3.60 -19.52 1.48
N TRP A 70 2.50 -20.10 1.90
CA TRP A 70 2.41 -21.54 2.22
C TRP A 70 2.52 -22.42 0.98
N LEU A 71 1.89 -22.01 -0.14
CA LEU A 71 1.90 -22.78 -1.40
C LEU A 71 3.22 -22.67 -2.15
N LYS A 72 4.10 -21.69 -1.81
CA LYS A 72 5.37 -21.42 -2.51
C LYS A 72 5.22 -21.44 -4.05
N ASN A 73 4.07 -20.95 -4.54
CA ASN A 73 3.76 -20.97 -5.97
C ASN A 73 4.51 -19.83 -6.67
N PRO A 74 5.46 -20.10 -7.57
CA PRO A 74 6.26 -19.07 -8.25
C PRO A 74 5.42 -18.06 -9.01
N ILE A 75 4.28 -18.49 -9.58
CA ILE A 75 3.38 -17.59 -10.34
C ILE A 75 2.76 -16.56 -9.41
N ILE A 76 2.37 -16.96 -8.20
CA ILE A 76 1.78 -16.04 -7.22
C ILE A 76 2.85 -15.09 -6.69
N ILE A 77 4.04 -15.61 -6.36
CA ILE A 77 5.17 -14.81 -5.87
C ILE A 77 5.54 -13.74 -6.91
N ASN A 78 5.73 -14.12 -8.17
CA ASN A 78 6.05 -13.18 -9.25
C ASN A 78 4.97 -12.12 -9.46
N ASN A 79 3.68 -12.48 -9.32
CA ASN A 79 2.60 -11.49 -9.41
C ASN A 79 2.62 -10.51 -8.23
N LEU A 80 2.93 -10.96 -7.00
CA LEU A 80 3.07 -10.09 -5.84
C LEU A 80 4.25 -9.14 -6.00
N GLU A 81 5.40 -9.60 -6.51
CA GLU A 81 6.57 -8.76 -6.80
C GLU A 81 6.27 -7.67 -7.86
N LEU A 82 5.50 -8.01 -8.90
CA LEU A 82 5.05 -7.02 -9.89
C LEU A 82 4.17 -5.94 -9.25
N ILE A 83 3.32 -6.32 -8.31
CA ILE A 83 2.47 -5.41 -7.57
C ILE A 83 3.28 -4.50 -6.67
N ASP A 84 4.22 -5.05 -5.91
CA ASP A 84 5.14 -4.29 -5.06
C ASP A 84 5.86 -3.23 -5.89
N THR A 85 6.35 -3.60 -7.08
CA THR A 85 7.01 -2.70 -8.02
C THR A 85 6.07 -1.58 -8.49
N GLN A 86 4.82 -1.90 -8.83
CA GLN A 86 3.84 -0.91 -9.28
C GLN A 86 3.48 0.09 -8.18
N ILE A 87 3.30 -0.39 -6.94
CA ILE A 87 3.03 0.48 -5.78
C ILE A 87 4.21 1.39 -5.49
N GLN A 88 5.44 0.86 -5.51
CA GLN A 88 6.64 1.68 -5.29
C GLN A 88 6.81 2.73 -6.38
N ASN A 89 6.57 2.39 -7.66
CA ASN A 89 6.60 3.35 -8.77
C ASN A 89 5.53 4.44 -8.62
N TYR A 90 4.34 4.10 -8.13
CA TYR A 90 3.31 5.08 -7.83
C TYR A 90 3.74 6.05 -6.72
N ILE A 91 4.30 5.55 -5.62
CA ILE A 91 4.83 6.37 -4.52
C ILE A 91 5.96 7.28 -5.04
N LYS A 92 6.87 6.73 -5.85
CA LYS A 92 7.96 7.48 -6.49
C LYS A 92 7.44 8.66 -7.30
N GLY A 93 6.46 8.45 -8.18
CA GLY A 93 5.86 9.53 -8.97
C GLY A 93 5.20 10.62 -8.12
N LYS A 94 4.65 10.27 -6.95
CA LYS A 94 4.11 11.25 -5.99
C LYS A 94 5.20 12.05 -5.30
N LEU A 95 6.29 11.40 -4.90
CA LEU A 95 7.46 12.06 -4.31
C LEU A 95 8.12 13.04 -5.30
N GLU A 96 8.29 12.64 -6.55
CA GLU A 96 8.87 13.47 -7.60
C GLU A 96 8.06 14.77 -7.80
N LYS A 97 6.73 14.65 -7.95
CA LYS A 97 5.82 15.79 -8.07
C LYS A 97 5.86 16.72 -6.84
N ALA A 98 5.89 16.15 -5.63
CA ALA A 98 5.96 16.93 -4.41
C ALA A 98 7.31 17.67 -4.27
N LYS A 99 8.42 17.06 -4.71
CA LYS A 99 9.75 17.71 -4.75
C LYS A 99 9.81 18.82 -5.77
N GLU A 100 9.26 18.62 -6.98
CA GLU A 100 9.16 19.65 -8.02
C GLU A 100 8.36 20.87 -7.53
N SER A 101 7.31 20.66 -6.75
CA SER A 101 6.52 21.72 -6.11
C SER A 101 7.24 22.39 -4.93
N GLY A 102 8.45 21.95 -4.56
CA GLY A 102 9.24 22.50 -3.46
C GLY A 102 8.73 22.13 -2.05
N ASN A 103 7.79 21.23 -1.94
CA ASN A 103 7.13 20.87 -0.68
C ASN A 103 7.95 19.91 0.18
N ILE A 104 8.79 19.08 -0.45
CA ILE A 104 9.59 18.05 0.24
C ILE A 104 11.03 18.00 -0.30
N TYR A 105 11.89 17.38 0.51
CA TYR A 105 13.25 17.03 0.14
C TYR A 105 13.52 15.55 0.45
N TYR A 106 14.30 14.90 -0.37
CA TYR A 106 14.86 13.57 -0.17
C TYR A 106 16.17 13.45 -0.98
N GLU A 107 17.04 12.58 -0.55
CA GLU A 107 18.32 12.30 -1.26
C GLU A 107 18.09 11.39 -2.45
N ASP A 108 17.47 10.23 -2.21
CA ASP A 108 17.20 9.20 -3.20
C ASP A 108 15.71 8.84 -3.21
N VAL A 109 15.08 8.93 -4.38
CA VAL A 109 13.64 8.69 -4.53
C VAL A 109 13.28 7.22 -4.41
N ASP A 110 14.14 6.32 -4.90
CA ASP A 110 13.86 4.88 -4.89
C ASP A 110 13.94 4.34 -3.47
N ILE A 111 14.97 4.75 -2.71
CA ILE A 111 15.10 4.41 -1.28
C ILE A 111 13.93 4.98 -0.49
N THR A 112 13.57 6.24 -0.72
CA THR A 112 12.47 6.90 -0.01
C THR A 112 11.13 6.22 -0.29
N ALA A 113 10.84 5.91 -1.54
CA ALA A 113 9.62 5.20 -1.93
C ALA A 113 9.56 3.79 -1.31
N PHE A 114 10.68 3.06 -1.32
CA PHE A 114 10.80 1.76 -0.69
C PHE A 114 10.54 1.81 0.82
N LEU A 115 11.14 2.76 1.53
CA LEU A 115 10.94 2.92 2.97
C LEU A 115 9.49 3.24 3.33
N ILE A 116 8.84 4.16 2.60
CA ILE A 116 7.42 4.49 2.78
C ILE A 116 6.56 3.24 2.59
N TYR A 117 6.80 2.50 1.51
CA TYR A 117 6.07 1.27 1.22
C TYR A 117 6.29 0.22 2.33
N LYS A 118 7.52 0.01 2.77
CA LYS A 118 7.85 -0.99 3.80
C LYS A 118 7.31 -0.61 5.19
N MET A 119 7.29 0.66 5.55
CA MET A 119 6.60 1.11 6.79
C MET A 119 5.11 0.73 6.78
N TYR A 120 4.44 0.95 5.64
CA TYR A 120 3.03 0.55 5.49
C TYR A 120 2.86 -0.97 5.60
N ILE A 121 3.67 -1.76 4.89
CA ILE A 121 3.61 -3.23 4.89
C ILE A 121 3.87 -3.79 6.28
N ALA A 122 4.92 -3.34 6.97
CA ALA A 122 5.26 -3.80 8.31
C ALA A 122 4.11 -3.56 9.31
N LEU A 123 3.50 -2.38 9.28
CA LEU A 123 2.37 -2.07 10.15
C LEU A 123 1.10 -2.85 9.78
N MET A 124 0.94 -3.21 8.51
CA MET A 124 -0.22 -3.96 8.05
C MET A 124 -0.16 -5.46 8.33
N PHE A 125 1.00 -6.06 8.20
CA PHE A 125 1.13 -7.52 8.23
C PHE A 125 1.85 -8.03 9.47
N GLU A 126 2.90 -7.34 9.90
CA GLU A 126 3.75 -7.80 10.99
C GLU A 126 3.23 -7.33 12.34
N TRP A 127 2.74 -6.08 12.42
CA TRP A 127 2.24 -5.54 13.69
C TRP A 127 0.94 -6.20 14.17
N ASN A 128 0.06 -6.63 13.28
CA ASN A 128 -1.21 -7.30 13.64
C ASN A 128 -1.03 -8.61 14.42
N GLU A 129 0.19 -9.14 14.49
CA GLU A 129 0.55 -10.31 15.30
C GLU A 129 0.93 -9.93 16.73
N SER A 130 1.06 -8.64 17.03
CA SER A 130 1.35 -8.15 18.37
C SER A 130 0.06 -8.04 19.22
N GLU A 131 0.18 -8.16 20.54
CA GLU A 131 -0.94 -8.08 21.49
C GLU A 131 -1.65 -6.71 21.54
N LYS A 132 -1.07 -5.69 20.89
CA LYS A 132 -1.60 -4.33 20.88
C LYS A 132 -2.37 -4.07 19.59
N LYS A 133 -3.69 -3.88 19.72
CA LYS A 133 -4.51 -3.34 18.62
C LYS A 133 -4.05 -1.93 18.25
N LEU A 134 -3.73 -1.71 16.99
CA LEU A 134 -3.45 -0.38 16.47
C LEU A 134 -4.74 0.26 15.95
N ASP A 135 -4.91 1.54 16.28
CA ASP A 135 -5.90 2.40 15.66
C ASP A 135 -5.35 2.93 14.32
N GLU A 136 -6.14 2.84 13.27
CA GLU A 136 -5.75 3.27 11.92
C GLU A 136 -5.36 4.74 11.87
N GLN A 137 -6.04 5.58 12.64
CA GLN A 137 -5.74 7.00 12.75
C GLN A 137 -4.37 7.22 13.41
N MET A 138 -4.08 6.46 14.46
CA MET A 138 -2.78 6.52 15.15
C MET A 138 -1.64 6.08 14.22
N ILE A 139 -1.82 5.01 13.46
CA ILE A 139 -0.83 4.54 12.47
C ILE A 139 -0.59 5.62 11.42
N ALA A 140 -1.67 6.11 10.81
CA ALA A 140 -1.60 7.11 9.75
C ALA A 140 -0.92 8.41 10.23
N SER A 141 -1.26 8.88 11.44
CA SER A 141 -0.65 10.07 12.02
C SER A 141 0.83 9.86 12.36
N SER A 142 1.20 8.67 12.86
CA SER A 142 2.60 8.34 13.19
C SER A 142 3.48 8.30 11.93
N ILE A 143 3.03 7.63 10.86
CA ILE A 143 3.75 7.61 9.59
C ILE A 143 3.86 9.03 9.03
N SER A 144 2.75 9.78 9.00
CA SER A 144 2.74 11.16 8.50
C SER A 144 3.71 12.07 9.27
N ALA A 145 3.79 11.92 10.61
CA ALA A 145 4.73 12.68 11.43
C ALA A 145 6.20 12.33 11.12
N ILE A 146 6.50 11.05 10.95
CA ILE A 146 7.85 10.59 10.55
C ILE A 146 8.23 11.17 9.18
N LEU A 147 7.33 11.08 8.21
CA LEU A 147 7.57 11.60 6.86
C LEU A 147 7.71 13.12 6.85
N LYS A 148 6.85 13.83 7.59
CA LYS A 148 6.89 15.28 7.69
C LYS A 148 8.20 15.80 8.28
N ASN A 149 8.73 15.10 9.29
CA ASN A 149 9.99 15.46 9.92
C ASN A 149 11.21 15.04 9.09
N GLY A 150 11.13 13.91 8.35
CA GLY A 150 12.24 13.40 7.54
C GLY A 150 12.32 13.98 6.13
N LEU A 151 11.21 14.41 5.54
CA LEU A 151 11.15 14.90 4.16
C LEU A 151 10.97 16.42 4.06
N ARG A 152 10.75 17.11 5.17
CA ARG A 152 10.56 18.55 5.15
C ARG A 152 11.84 19.25 4.76
N LYS A 153 11.75 20.14 3.75
CA LYS A 153 12.86 21.03 3.39
C LYS A 153 13.13 21.97 4.56
N GLU A 154 14.37 22.00 5.06
CA GLU A 154 14.79 23.04 5.99
C GLU A 154 14.73 24.39 5.28
N VAL A 155 13.95 25.30 5.83
CA VAL A 155 13.92 26.70 5.39
C VAL A 155 15.11 27.37 6.05
N ASN A 156 16.21 27.51 5.32
CA ASN A 156 17.32 28.39 5.70
C ASN A 156 16.93 29.86 5.52
#